data_922e393104edd08380ce39bb5955433e
#
_entry.id   922e393104edd08380ce39bb5955433e
#
_cell.length_a   1.000
_cell.length_b   1.000
_cell.length_c   1.000
_cell.angle_alpha   90.00
_cell.angle_beta   90.00
_cell.angle_gamma   90.00
#
_symmetry.space_group_name_H-M   'P 1'
#
loop_
_entity.id
_entity.type
_entity.pdbx_description
1 polymer ?
#
loop_
_entity_poly.entity_id
_entity_poly.type
_entity_poly.pdbx_seq_one_letter_code
_entity_poly.pdbx_strand_id
1 'polypeptide(L)'
;MARQERAIRTRRAILETAAEMFNELGYDATTIGGLIERIQLTRGGLYFHFTSKEQLARAVLDEAVTTDGATPQQFKLQEWVDLGLLLAYRLPREPLLSASVRLSVDPKARSLFGTRWPDWIAVSSELLYEAQARGELLPHVDPSETARLFVGAWTGVQLVTEALPDADLSEEISALFALVLPNVACSGVLAKLETSPYRAERLLAAVGSAHLVTATLPGQANGRPA
;
A
#
# COMPACT_ATOMS: atom_id res chain seq x y z
N MET A 1 -8.36 2.29 28.93
CA MET A 1 -8.82 2.25 27.53
C MET A 1 -8.82 3.66 26.88
N ALA A 2 -9.64 4.63 27.31
CA ALA A 2 -9.73 5.96 26.66
C ALA A 2 -8.39 6.73 26.48
N ARG A 3 -7.45 6.65 27.43
CA ARG A 3 -6.13 7.31 27.34
C ARG A 3 -5.25 6.67 26.25
N GLN A 4 -5.27 5.35 26.12
CA GLN A 4 -4.51 4.62 25.12
C GLN A 4 -5.06 4.88 23.71
N GLU A 5 -6.38 4.85 23.53
CA GLU A 5 -7.04 5.18 22.27
C GLU A 5 -6.75 6.60 21.80
N ARG A 6 -6.72 7.57 22.75
CA ARG A 6 -6.34 8.94 22.44
C ARG A 6 -4.89 9.03 21.99
N ALA A 7 -3.96 8.31 22.63
CA ALA A 7 -2.56 8.29 22.26
C ALA A 7 -2.36 7.70 20.85
N ILE A 8 -3.05 6.61 20.52
CA ILE A 8 -3.02 5.98 19.18
C ILE A 8 -3.54 6.96 18.12
N ARG A 9 -4.68 7.60 18.35
CA ARG A 9 -5.23 8.60 17.41
C ARG A 9 -4.28 9.79 17.22
N THR A 10 -3.69 10.30 18.28
CA THR A 10 -2.73 11.39 18.19
C THR A 10 -1.49 10.98 17.40
N ARG A 11 -0.93 9.78 17.66
CA ARG A 11 0.21 9.26 16.91
C ARG A 11 -0.10 9.14 15.42
N ARG A 12 -1.28 8.62 15.08
CA ARG A 12 -1.73 8.48 13.68
C ARG A 12 -1.86 9.85 13.00
N ALA A 13 -2.50 10.82 13.65
CA ALA A 13 -2.64 12.18 13.11
C ALA A 13 -1.27 12.85 12.88
N ILE A 14 -0.30 12.65 13.78
CA ILE A 14 1.07 13.14 13.60
C ILE A 14 1.70 12.53 12.34
N LEU A 15 1.57 11.23 12.14
CA LEU A 15 2.12 10.53 10.97
C LEU A 15 1.47 10.99 9.67
N GLU A 16 0.16 11.13 9.63
CA GLU A 16 -0.58 11.59 8.46
C GLU A 16 -0.17 13.02 8.08
N THR A 17 -0.11 13.94 9.06
CA THR A 17 0.35 15.31 8.80
C THR A 17 1.82 15.35 8.36
N ALA A 18 2.68 14.53 8.94
CA ALA A 18 4.08 14.43 8.50
C ALA A 18 4.18 13.89 7.07
N ALA A 19 3.39 12.90 6.70
CA ALA A 19 3.31 12.36 5.35
C ALA A 19 2.85 13.42 4.34
N GLU A 20 1.81 14.19 4.65
CA GLU A 20 1.38 15.32 3.82
C GLU A 20 2.52 16.32 3.61
N MET A 21 3.25 16.68 4.68
CA MET A 21 4.38 17.59 4.58
C MET A 21 5.54 17.01 3.76
N PHE A 22 5.85 15.72 3.89
CA PHE A 22 6.83 15.06 3.04
C PHE A 22 6.42 15.05 1.57
N ASN A 23 5.13 14.88 1.28
CA ASN A 23 4.59 14.94 -0.07
C ASN A 23 4.67 16.35 -0.67
N GLU A 24 4.36 17.38 0.11
CA GLU A 24 4.34 18.76 -0.36
C GLU A 24 5.76 19.34 -0.49
N LEU A 25 6.57 19.19 0.54
CA LEU A 25 7.84 19.92 0.72
C LEU A 25 9.08 19.06 0.47
N GLY A 26 8.94 17.73 0.47
CA GLY A 26 10.04 16.78 0.51
C GLY A 26 10.64 16.64 1.91
N TYR A 27 11.60 15.70 2.04
CA TYR A 27 12.22 15.39 3.32
C TYR A 27 12.95 16.61 3.92
N ASP A 28 13.79 17.29 3.13
CA ASP A 28 14.68 18.34 3.66
C ASP A 28 13.93 19.56 4.20
N ALA A 29 12.95 20.05 3.46
CA ALA A 29 12.21 21.27 3.83
C ALA A 29 11.16 21.02 4.94
N THR A 30 10.78 19.77 5.20
CA THR A 30 9.91 19.42 6.32
C THR A 30 10.64 19.63 7.65
N THR A 31 10.01 20.37 8.59
CA THR A 31 10.56 20.65 9.91
C THR A 31 9.62 20.24 11.04
N ILE A 32 10.19 19.90 12.20
CA ILE A 32 9.40 19.60 13.41
C ILE A 32 8.58 20.82 13.86
N GLY A 33 9.13 22.04 13.71
CA GLY A 33 8.40 23.27 14.02
C GLY A 33 7.15 23.43 13.17
N GLY A 34 7.28 23.31 11.83
CA GLY A 34 6.15 23.39 10.92
C GLY A 34 5.10 22.29 11.16
N LEU A 35 5.54 21.07 11.54
CA LEU A 35 4.62 20.00 11.90
C LEU A 35 3.79 20.34 13.15
N ILE A 36 4.44 20.87 14.20
CA ILE A 36 3.76 21.30 15.44
C ILE A 36 2.71 22.38 15.15
N GLU A 37 3.05 23.36 14.32
CA GLU A 37 2.14 24.43 13.91
C GLU A 37 0.94 23.88 13.13
N ARG A 38 1.20 22.99 12.14
CA ARG A 38 0.14 22.45 11.28
C ARG A 38 -0.85 21.57 12.04
N ILE A 39 -0.37 20.74 13.00
CA ILE A 39 -1.23 19.84 13.79
C ILE A 39 -1.79 20.50 15.07
N GLN A 40 -1.34 21.69 15.41
CA GLN A 40 -1.74 22.43 16.63
C GLN A 40 -1.47 21.65 17.93
N LEU A 41 -0.37 20.91 17.98
CA LEU A 41 0.10 20.23 19.19
C LEU A 41 1.09 21.06 19.97
N THR A 42 1.23 20.75 21.27
CA THR A 42 2.36 21.26 22.05
C THR A 42 3.65 20.51 21.66
N ARG A 43 4.80 21.16 21.82
CA ARG A 43 6.11 20.54 21.59
C ARG A 43 6.28 19.24 22.39
N GLY A 44 5.89 19.25 23.67
CA GLY A 44 5.93 18.07 24.52
C GLY A 44 4.99 16.95 24.05
N GLY A 45 3.82 17.29 23.52
CA GLY A 45 2.87 16.34 22.94
C GLY A 45 3.43 15.61 21.72
N LEU A 46 4.15 16.32 20.84
CA LEU A 46 4.83 15.69 19.70
C LEU A 46 5.98 14.77 20.17
N TYR A 47 6.87 15.30 21.02
CA TYR A 47 8.06 14.57 21.46
C TYR A 47 7.73 13.34 22.32
N PHE A 48 6.52 13.25 22.89
CA PHE A 48 6.03 12.03 23.52
C PHE A 48 5.86 10.87 22.51
N HIS A 49 5.54 11.18 21.26
CA HIS A 49 5.30 10.18 20.20
C HIS A 49 6.51 9.98 19.29
N PHE A 50 7.20 11.04 18.91
CA PHE A 50 8.30 11.03 17.96
C PHE A 50 9.41 11.99 18.41
N THR A 51 10.62 11.46 18.56
CA THR A 51 11.77 12.21 19.10
C THR A 51 12.50 13.01 18.03
N SER A 52 12.31 12.70 16.74
CA SER A 52 12.99 13.39 15.64
C SER A 52 12.24 13.25 14.30
N LYS A 53 12.65 14.07 13.31
CA LYS A 53 12.16 13.97 11.93
C LYS A 53 12.53 12.65 11.29
N GLU A 54 13.70 12.12 11.62
CA GLU A 54 14.18 10.81 11.14
C GLU A 54 13.27 9.68 11.62
N GLN A 55 12.83 9.73 12.88
CA GLN A 55 11.90 8.74 13.42
C GLN A 55 10.53 8.82 12.73
N LEU A 56 10.05 10.03 12.40
CA LEU A 56 8.83 10.21 11.62
C LEU A 56 8.97 9.62 10.21
N ALA A 57 10.07 9.92 9.52
CA ALA A 57 10.30 9.38 8.17
C ALA A 57 10.38 7.84 8.16
N ARG A 58 11.05 7.24 9.14
CA ARG A 58 11.07 5.77 9.30
C ARG A 58 9.68 5.21 9.55
N ALA A 59 8.90 5.83 10.43
CA ALA A 59 7.55 5.38 10.73
C ALA A 59 6.60 5.51 9.51
N VAL A 60 6.75 6.55 8.68
CA VAL A 60 6.02 6.68 7.40
C VAL A 60 6.42 5.55 6.44
N LEU A 61 7.71 5.24 6.33
CA LEU A 61 8.18 4.12 5.50
C LEU A 61 7.68 2.76 6.00
N ASP A 62 7.59 2.57 7.32
CA ASP A 62 7.13 1.30 7.93
C ASP A 62 5.63 1.03 7.70
N GLU A 63 4.81 2.09 7.59
CA GLU A 63 3.37 1.97 7.28
C GLU A 63 3.08 1.70 5.78
N ALA A 64 4.09 1.78 4.92
CA ALA A 64 3.89 1.75 3.47
C ALA A 64 3.71 0.35 2.88
N VAL A 65 4.27 -0.68 3.52
CA VAL A 65 4.12 -2.07 3.04
C VAL A 65 2.87 -2.66 3.66
N THR A 66 1.80 -2.67 2.88
CA THR A 66 0.49 -3.14 3.33
C THR A 66 -0.17 -3.99 2.26
N THR A 67 -0.82 -5.06 2.69
CA THR A 67 -1.69 -5.92 1.88
C THR A 67 -3.17 -5.67 2.17
N ASP A 68 -3.49 -4.56 2.84
CA ASP A 68 -4.87 -4.22 3.21
C ASP A 68 -5.78 -4.14 1.99
N GLY A 69 -6.92 -4.80 2.07
CA GLY A 69 -7.88 -4.94 0.97
C GLY A 69 -7.63 -6.16 0.08
N ALA A 70 -6.45 -6.80 0.15
CA ALA A 70 -6.21 -8.05 -0.53
C ALA A 70 -7.01 -9.19 0.15
N THR A 71 -7.66 -10.02 -0.65
CA THR A 71 -8.42 -11.18 -0.20
C THR A 71 -7.98 -12.42 -0.96
N PRO A 72 -8.01 -13.62 -0.34
CA PRO A 72 -7.66 -14.84 -1.03
C PRO A 72 -8.49 -15.03 -2.30
N GLN A 73 -7.82 -15.40 -3.39
CA GLN A 73 -8.42 -15.63 -4.69
C GLN A 73 -8.25 -17.09 -5.14
N GLN A 74 -8.98 -17.48 -6.17
CA GLN A 74 -8.83 -18.81 -6.78
C GLN A 74 -7.42 -19.04 -7.30
N PHE A 75 -6.80 -18.02 -7.91
CA PHE A 75 -5.45 -18.02 -8.44
C PHE A 75 -4.54 -17.10 -7.63
N LYS A 76 -3.31 -17.54 -7.36
CA LYS A 76 -2.29 -16.68 -6.73
C LYS A 76 -1.84 -15.54 -7.64
N LEU A 77 -1.85 -15.77 -8.95
CA LEU A 77 -1.64 -14.70 -9.92
C LEU A 77 -2.72 -13.61 -9.83
N GLN A 78 -3.97 -13.96 -9.48
CA GLN A 78 -5.00 -12.94 -9.26
C GLN A 78 -4.72 -12.13 -7.98
N GLU A 79 -4.23 -12.77 -6.91
CA GLU A 79 -3.82 -12.05 -5.69
C GLU A 79 -2.66 -11.09 -5.98
N TRP A 80 -1.71 -11.48 -6.83
CA TRP A 80 -0.62 -10.61 -7.27
C TRP A 80 -1.11 -9.42 -8.11
N VAL A 81 -2.04 -9.63 -9.03
CA VAL A 81 -2.71 -8.56 -9.78
C VAL A 81 -3.47 -7.63 -8.85
N ASP A 82 -4.26 -8.19 -7.94
CA ASP A 82 -5.06 -7.44 -6.99
C ASP A 82 -4.19 -6.53 -6.10
N LEU A 83 -3.06 -7.05 -5.63
CA LEU A 83 -2.10 -6.27 -4.83
C LEU A 83 -1.58 -5.05 -5.61
N GLY A 84 -1.18 -5.23 -6.86
CA GLY A 84 -0.70 -4.14 -7.72
C GLY A 84 -1.77 -3.09 -8.03
N LEU A 85 -3.01 -3.53 -8.28
CA LEU A 85 -4.15 -2.63 -8.54
C LEU A 85 -4.63 -1.91 -7.28
N LEU A 86 -4.66 -2.61 -6.12
CA LEU A 86 -4.98 -2.00 -4.83
C LEU A 86 -3.99 -0.89 -4.48
N LEU A 87 -2.70 -1.13 -4.67
CA LEU A 87 -1.68 -0.11 -4.44
C LEU A 87 -1.84 1.08 -5.40
N ALA A 88 -2.12 0.83 -6.68
CA ALA A 88 -2.34 1.89 -7.68
C ALA A 88 -3.56 2.76 -7.32
N TYR A 89 -4.63 2.16 -6.84
CA TYR A 89 -5.83 2.88 -6.41
C TYR A 89 -5.62 3.69 -5.12
N ARG A 90 -4.92 3.11 -4.14
CA ARG A 90 -4.72 3.69 -2.80
C ARG A 90 -3.65 4.78 -2.79
N LEU A 91 -2.59 4.62 -3.57
CA LEU A 91 -1.42 5.51 -3.55
C LEU A 91 -1.78 7.01 -3.70
N PRO A 92 -2.57 7.43 -4.68
CA PRO A 92 -2.94 8.85 -4.83
C PRO A 92 -3.95 9.34 -3.76
N ARG A 93 -4.55 8.43 -2.99
CA ARG A 93 -5.60 8.71 -1.99
C ARG A 93 -5.10 8.65 -0.54
N GLU A 94 -3.96 8.02 -0.30
CA GLU A 94 -3.42 7.81 1.04
C GLU A 94 -2.07 8.52 1.21
N PRO A 95 -2.01 9.64 1.96
CA PRO A 95 -0.80 10.42 2.11
C PRO A 95 0.41 9.63 2.63
N LEU A 96 0.19 8.62 3.48
CA LEU A 96 1.26 7.76 4.00
C LEU A 96 1.91 6.91 2.90
N LEU A 97 1.12 6.34 1.99
CA LEU A 97 1.63 5.55 0.87
C LEU A 97 2.43 6.43 -0.09
N SER A 98 1.87 7.58 -0.49
CA SER A 98 2.56 8.48 -1.42
C SER A 98 3.82 9.09 -0.82
N ALA A 99 3.82 9.45 0.47
CA ALA A 99 5.02 9.93 1.16
C ALA A 99 6.12 8.87 1.23
N SER A 100 5.77 7.61 1.41
CA SER A 100 6.73 6.51 1.40
C SER A 100 7.43 6.34 0.05
N VAL A 101 6.70 6.42 -1.05
CA VAL A 101 7.29 6.39 -2.40
C VAL A 101 8.19 7.61 -2.58
N ARG A 102 7.72 8.81 -2.23
CA ARG A 102 8.49 10.04 -2.34
C ARG A 102 9.80 9.98 -1.52
N LEU A 103 9.75 9.48 -0.28
CA LEU A 103 10.95 9.25 0.54
C LEU A 103 11.89 8.20 -0.07
N SER A 104 11.35 7.19 -0.74
CA SER A 104 12.13 6.13 -1.38
C SER A 104 12.85 6.60 -2.66
N VAL A 105 12.29 7.56 -3.40
CA VAL A 105 12.92 8.13 -4.60
C VAL A 105 13.81 9.34 -4.30
N ASP A 106 13.57 10.06 -3.18
CA ASP A 106 14.43 11.17 -2.75
C ASP A 106 15.85 10.68 -2.43
N PRO A 107 16.91 11.21 -3.08
CA PRO A 107 18.27 10.68 -2.92
C PRO A 107 18.78 10.74 -1.48
N LYS A 108 18.43 11.79 -0.73
CA LYS A 108 18.90 11.99 0.64
C LYS A 108 18.12 11.11 1.61
N ALA A 109 16.79 11.08 1.53
CA ALA A 109 15.98 10.23 2.37
C ALA A 109 16.34 8.74 2.14
N ARG A 110 16.50 8.33 0.89
CA ARG A 110 16.94 6.98 0.51
C ARG A 110 18.30 6.62 1.12
N SER A 111 19.26 7.53 1.09
CA SER A 111 20.59 7.29 1.68
C SER A 111 20.54 7.13 3.21
N LEU A 112 19.58 7.77 3.89
CA LEU A 112 19.43 7.76 5.35
C LEU A 112 18.55 6.58 5.84
N PHE A 113 17.53 6.21 5.09
CA PHE A 113 16.48 5.29 5.54
C PHE A 113 16.33 4.04 4.67
N GLY A 114 16.98 3.98 3.52
CA GLY A 114 16.74 2.93 2.52
C GLY A 114 15.41 3.15 1.76
N THR A 115 14.88 2.07 1.22
CA THR A 115 13.61 2.05 0.47
C THR A 115 12.78 0.85 0.90
N ARG A 116 11.51 0.81 0.52
CA ARG A 116 10.63 -0.35 0.73
C ARG A 116 10.54 -1.27 -0.50
N TRP A 117 11.32 -1.03 -1.55
CA TRP A 117 11.33 -1.91 -2.71
C TRP A 117 11.71 -3.36 -2.40
N PRO A 118 12.73 -3.64 -1.53
CA PRO A 118 13.02 -5.02 -1.15
C PRO A 118 11.83 -5.74 -0.50
N ASP A 119 11.05 -5.03 0.32
CA ASP A 119 9.87 -5.60 1.00
C ASP A 119 8.76 -5.91 -0.03
N TRP A 120 8.51 -4.99 -0.96
CA TRP A 120 7.54 -5.21 -2.05
C TRP A 120 7.98 -6.32 -3.02
N ILE A 121 9.28 -6.44 -3.30
CA ILE A 121 9.83 -7.55 -4.08
C ILE A 121 9.60 -8.87 -3.34
N ALA A 122 9.83 -8.92 -2.04
CA ALA A 122 9.61 -10.12 -1.22
C ALA A 122 8.14 -10.57 -1.25
N VAL A 123 7.20 -9.67 -0.97
CA VAL A 123 5.75 -9.95 -1.03
C VAL A 123 5.32 -10.42 -2.42
N SER A 124 5.79 -9.75 -3.48
CA SER A 124 5.50 -10.12 -4.86
C SER A 124 6.08 -11.49 -5.23
N SER A 125 7.33 -11.77 -4.81
CA SER A 125 7.99 -13.06 -5.05
C SER A 125 7.24 -14.21 -4.37
N GLU A 126 6.80 -14.03 -3.14
CA GLU A 126 6.05 -15.06 -2.39
C GLU A 126 4.79 -15.47 -3.13
N LEU A 127 3.98 -14.51 -3.59
CA LEU A 127 2.78 -14.79 -4.39
C LEU A 127 3.10 -15.52 -5.70
N LEU A 128 4.18 -15.13 -6.39
CA LEU A 128 4.60 -15.78 -7.62
C LEU A 128 5.18 -17.18 -7.40
N TYR A 129 5.88 -17.45 -6.28
CA TYR A 129 6.30 -18.81 -5.91
C TYR A 129 5.10 -19.71 -5.61
N GLU A 130 4.09 -19.18 -4.91
CA GLU A 130 2.85 -19.93 -4.69
C GLU A 130 2.10 -20.20 -6.01
N ALA A 131 2.06 -19.23 -6.92
CA ALA A 131 1.49 -19.39 -8.26
C ALA A 131 2.26 -20.46 -9.07
N GLN A 132 3.59 -20.47 -9.01
CA GLN A 132 4.42 -21.49 -9.64
C GLN A 132 4.11 -22.88 -9.10
N ALA A 133 4.03 -23.03 -7.78
CA ALA A 133 3.70 -24.31 -7.13
C ALA A 133 2.31 -24.84 -7.52
N ARG A 134 1.39 -23.97 -7.92
CA ARG A 134 0.05 -24.31 -8.41
C ARG A 134 -0.01 -24.53 -9.94
N GLY A 135 1.11 -24.37 -10.65
CA GLY A 135 1.15 -24.49 -12.11
C GLY A 135 0.47 -23.34 -12.85
N GLU A 136 0.39 -22.18 -12.24
CA GLU A 136 -0.24 -20.99 -12.82
C GLU A 136 0.70 -20.23 -13.76
N LEU A 137 2.03 -20.42 -13.60
CA LEU A 137 3.08 -19.74 -14.38
C LEU A 137 3.51 -20.56 -15.60
N LEU A 138 4.02 -19.85 -16.62
CA LEU A 138 4.74 -20.47 -17.73
C LEU A 138 6.06 -21.09 -17.24
N PRO A 139 6.55 -22.20 -17.83
CA PRO A 139 7.71 -22.95 -17.33
C PRO A 139 9.03 -22.17 -17.26
N HIS A 140 9.18 -21.13 -18.07
CA HIS A 140 10.40 -20.31 -18.13
C HIS A 140 10.43 -19.15 -17.15
N VAL A 141 9.31 -18.92 -16.41
CA VAL A 141 9.19 -17.77 -15.51
C VAL A 141 9.92 -18.04 -14.20
N ASP A 142 10.87 -17.19 -13.88
CA ASP A 142 11.50 -17.12 -12.55
C ASP A 142 10.70 -16.13 -11.67
N PRO A 143 10.13 -16.57 -10.54
CA PRO A 143 9.33 -15.73 -9.65
C PRO A 143 10.09 -14.53 -9.08
N SER A 144 11.35 -14.72 -8.64
CA SER A 144 12.15 -13.66 -8.04
C SER A 144 12.55 -12.59 -9.05
N GLU A 145 12.96 -13.01 -10.25
CA GLU A 145 13.31 -12.08 -11.33
C GLU A 145 12.07 -11.30 -11.79
N THR A 146 10.95 -12.00 -11.98
CA THR A 146 9.67 -11.40 -12.38
C THR A 146 9.20 -10.38 -11.34
N ALA A 147 9.24 -10.71 -10.05
CA ALA A 147 8.87 -9.79 -8.97
C ALA A 147 9.75 -8.53 -8.99
N ARG A 148 11.07 -8.69 -9.09
CA ARG A 148 12.03 -7.59 -9.11
C ARG A 148 11.81 -6.66 -10.31
N LEU A 149 11.64 -7.21 -11.50
CA LEU A 149 11.38 -6.44 -12.71
C LEU A 149 10.03 -5.75 -12.67
N PHE A 150 8.99 -6.45 -12.19
CA PHE A 150 7.66 -5.89 -12.08
C PHE A 150 7.60 -4.72 -11.08
N VAL A 151 8.21 -4.85 -9.89
CA VAL A 151 8.27 -3.74 -8.92
C VAL A 151 9.02 -2.54 -9.51
N GLY A 152 10.08 -2.77 -10.28
CA GLY A 152 10.79 -1.71 -11.00
C GLY A 152 9.91 -1.03 -12.06
N ALA A 153 9.21 -1.82 -12.89
CA ALA A 153 8.30 -1.31 -13.91
C ALA A 153 7.12 -0.54 -13.29
N TRP A 154 6.50 -1.12 -12.24
CA TRP A 154 5.40 -0.49 -11.50
C TRP A 154 5.81 0.87 -10.94
N THR A 155 6.97 0.95 -10.28
CA THR A 155 7.52 2.21 -9.76
C THR A 155 7.80 3.22 -10.89
N GLY A 156 8.35 2.76 -12.00
CA GLY A 156 8.59 3.61 -13.18
C GLY A 156 7.29 4.18 -13.76
N VAL A 157 6.26 3.34 -13.94
CA VAL A 157 4.94 3.76 -14.40
C VAL A 157 4.36 4.81 -13.45
N GLN A 158 4.38 4.57 -12.14
CA GLN A 158 3.87 5.51 -11.14
C GLN A 158 4.55 6.90 -11.26
N LEU A 159 5.89 6.94 -11.34
CA LEU A 159 6.64 8.20 -11.46
C LEU A 159 6.33 8.95 -12.78
N VAL A 160 6.11 8.22 -13.87
CA VAL A 160 5.72 8.80 -15.16
C VAL A 160 4.29 9.34 -15.09
N THR A 161 3.37 8.57 -14.50
CA THR A 161 1.95 8.96 -14.34
C THR A 161 1.83 10.25 -13.52
N GLU A 162 2.61 10.41 -12.44
CA GLU A 162 2.63 11.65 -11.66
C GLU A 162 3.05 12.90 -12.46
N ALA A 163 3.80 12.71 -13.53
CA ALA A 163 4.23 13.80 -14.42
C ALA A 163 3.24 14.13 -15.55
N LEU A 164 2.19 13.32 -15.71
CA LEU A 164 1.21 13.43 -16.79
C LEU A 164 -0.14 13.93 -16.23
N PRO A 165 -0.66 15.11 -16.67
CA PRO A 165 -1.81 15.77 -16.04
C PRO A 165 -3.12 14.96 -16.06
N ASP A 166 -3.32 14.13 -17.08
CA ASP A 166 -4.59 13.42 -17.32
C ASP A 166 -4.47 11.90 -17.17
N ALA A 167 -3.34 11.40 -16.63
CA ALA A 167 -3.11 9.96 -16.48
C ALA A 167 -3.67 9.44 -15.14
N ASP A 168 -4.35 8.29 -15.18
CA ASP A 168 -4.83 7.57 -14.01
C ASP A 168 -3.92 6.36 -13.72
N LEU A 169 -3.36 6.30 -12.52
CA LEU A 169 -2.43 5.24 -12.14
C LEU A 169 -3.07 3.84 -12.20
N SER A 170 -4.36 3.71 -11.88
CA SER A 170 -5.04 2.42 -11.95
C SER A 170 -5.18 1.93 -13.39
N GLU A 171 -5.41 2.83 -14.36
CA GLU A 171 -5.46 2.52 -15.77
C GLU A 171 -4.08 2.11 -16.30
N GLU A 172 -3.03 2.86 -15.94
CA GLU A 172 -1.66 2.58 -16.34
C GLU A 172 -1.14 1.26 -15.78
N ILE A 173 -1.44 0.94 -14.53
CA ILE A 173 -1.06 -0.35 -13.94
C ILE A 173 -1.89 -1.51 -14.51
N SER A 174 -3.16 -1.30 -14.84
CA SER A 174 -3.97 -2.27 -15.60
C SER A 174 -3.32 -2.58 -16.96
N ALA A 175 -2.87 -1.54 -17.68
CA ALA A 175 -2.17 -1.69 -18.95
C ALA A 175 -0.81 -2.42 -18.79
N LEU A 176 -0.06 -2.13 -17.72
CA LEU A 176 1.17 -2.85 -17.40
C LEU A 176 0.91 -4.34 -17.18
N PHE A 177 -0.13 -4.72 -16.44
CA PHE A 177 -0.51 -6.13 -16.29
C PHE A 177 -0.91 -6.78 -17.61
N ALA A 178 -1.64 -6.08 -18.48
CA ALA A 178 -2.01 -6.58 -19.80
C ALA A 178 -0.79 -6.88 -20.68
N LEU A 179 0.32 -6.14 -20.52
CA LEU A 179 1.59 -6.40 -21.22
C LEU A 179 2.39 -7.54 -20.58
N VAL A 180 2.37 -7.66 -19.27
CA VAL A 180 3.23 -8.61 -18.52
C VAL A 180 2.62 -10.01 -18.48
N LEU A 181 1.32 -10.14 -18.17
CA LEU A 181 0.66 -11.41 -17.90
C LEU A 181 0.73 -12.43 -19.05
N PRO A 182 0.66 -12.05 -20.34
CA PRO A 182 0.81 -13.01 -21.42
C PRO A 182 2.15 -13.74 -21.46
N ASN A 183 3.19 -13.15 -20.84
CA ASN A 183 4.53 -13.73 -20.72
C ASN A 183 4.79 -14.41 -19.38
N VAL A 184 3.85 -14.36 -18.46
CA VAL A 184 3.97 -14.89 -17.09
C VAL A 184 2.98 -16.04 -16.84
N ALA A 185 1.72 -15.84 -17.19
CA ALA A 185 0.64 -16.76 -16.88
C ALA A 185 0.46 -17.84 -17.95
N CYS A 186 0.19 -19.09 -17.55
CA CYS A 186 -0.27 -20.09 -18.49
C CYS A 186 -1.65 -19.72 -19.07
N SER A 187 -1.94 -20.11 -20.32
CA SER A 187 -3.11 -19.64 -21.08
C SER A 187 -4.46 -19.94 -20.39
N GLY A 188 -4.57 -21.07 -19.69
CA GLY A 188 -5.79 -21.44 -18.96
C GLY A 188 -6.07 -20.58 -17.74
N VAL A 189 -5.02 -20.02 -17.12
CA VAL A 189 -5.13 -19.05 -16.00
C VAL A 189 -5.33 -17.64 -16.54
N LEU A 190 -4.52 -17.25 -17.53
CA LEU A 190 -4.58 -15.92 -18.15
C LEU A 190 -6.01 -15.51 -18.57
N ALA A 191 -6.74 -16.44 -19.19
CA ALA A 191 -8.12 -16.21 -19.64
C ALA A 191 -9.12 -15.94 -18.50
N LYS A 192 -8.73 -16.17 -17.24
CA LYS A 192 -9.59 -16.02 -16.05
C LYS A 192 -9.15 -14.89 -15.14
N LEU A 193 -8.00 -14.27 -15.43
CA LEU A 193 -7.52 -13.14 -14.65
C LEU A 193 -8.28 -11.86 -15.00
N GLU A 194 -8.58 -11.09 -13.98
CA GLU A 194 -9.22 -9.79 -14.11
C GLU A 194 -8.22 -8.68 -13.79
N THR A 195 -7.93 -7.84 -14.78
CA THR A 195 -6.99 -6.71 -14.66
C THR A 195 -7.67 -5.34 -14.74
N SER A 196 -8.99 -5.29 -14.65
CA SER A 196 -9.76 -4.03 -14.74
C SER A 196 -9.24 -2.97 -13.75
N PRO A 197 -9.04 -1.70 -14.18
CA PRO A 197 -8.61 -0.62 -13.28
C PRO A 197 -9.60 -0.37 -12.13
N TYR A 198 -10.88 -0.73 -12.30
CA TYR A 198 -11.93 -0.60 -11.28
C TYR A 198 -11.99 -1.77 -10.29
N ARG A 199 -11.12 -2.76 -10.42
CA ARG A 199 -11.16 -3.96 -9.57
C ARG A 199 -10.82 -3.63 -8.12
N ALA A 200 -9.84 -2.77 -7.88
CA ALA A 200 -9.45 -2.35 -6.54
C ALA A 200 -10.60 -1.70 -5.76
N GLU A 201 -11.36 -0.84 -6.40
CA GLU A 201 -12.53 -0.19 -5.80
C GLU A 201 -13.59 -1.22 -5.37
N ARG A 202 -13.87 -2.21 -6.21
CA ARG A 202 -14.80 -3.30 -5.89
C ARG A 202 -14.32 -4.16 -4.72
N LEU A 203 -13.02 -4.48 -4.65
CA LEU A 203 -12.44 -5.23 -3.54
C LEU A 203 -12.59 -4.49 -2.22
N LEU A 204 -12.25 -3.21 -2.19
CA LEU A 204 -12.36 -2.37 -0.99
C LEU A 204 -13.82 -2.18 -0.54
N ALA A 205 -14.75 -2.00 -1.48
CA ALA A 205 -16.17 -1.92 -1.18
C ALA A 205 -16.70 -3.23 -0.55
N ALA A 206 -16.25 -4.38 -1.04
CA ALA A 206 -16.63 -5.69 -0.50
C ALA A 206 -16.11 -5.89 0.94
N VAL A 207 -14.86 -5.49 1.24
CA VAL A 207 -14.28 -5.57 2.58
C VAL A 207 -15.00 -4.62 3.54
N GLY A 208 -15.30 -3.38 3.14
CA GLY A 208 -16.06 -2.42 3.93
C GLY A 208 -17.47 -2.92 4.28
N SER A 209 -18.15 -3.57 3.33
CA SER A 209 -19.48 -4.17 3.54
C SER A 209 -19.42 -5.36 4.50
N ALA A 210 -18.38 -6.20 4.44
CA ALA A 210 -18.21 -7.34 5.34
C ALA A 210 -18.01 -6.90 6.81
N HIS A 211 -17.26 -5.81 7.05
CA HIS A 211 -17.07 -5.25 8.38
C HIS A 211 -18.38 -4.68 8.97
N LEU A 212 -19.23 -4.07 8.15
CA LEU A 212 -20.54 -3.57 8.59
C LEU A 212 -21.51 -4.70 8.96
N VAL A 213 -21.50 -5.82 8.23
CA VAL A 213 -22.35 -6.98 8.52
C VAL A 213 -21.93 -7.67 9.83
N THR A 214 -20.64 -7.80 10.10
CA THR A 214 -20.14 -8.38 11.36
C THR A 214 -20.40 -7.48 12.58
N ALA A 215 -20.45 -6.16 12.40
CA ALA A 215 -20.78 -5.21 13.47
C ALA A 215 -22.27 -5.14 13.79
N THR A 216 -23.15 -5.65 12.93
CA THR A 216 -24.62 -5.52 13.04
C THR A 216 -25.33 -6.79 13.53
N LEU A 217 -24.60 -7.88 13.86
CA LEU A 217 -25.22 -9.06 14.46
C LEU A 217 -25.62 -8.77 15.92
N PRO A 218 -26.94 -8.71 16.24
CA PRO A 218 -27.39 -8.51 17.61
C PRO A 218 -27.04 -9.73 18.46
N GLY A 219 -26.45 -9.48 19.61
CA GLY A 219 -26.17 -10.49 20.61
C GLY A 219 -27.41 -11.37 20.86
N GLN A 220 -27.22 -12.68 20.76
CA GLN A 220 -28.23 -13.66 21.15
C GLN A 220 -28.64 -13.38 22.60
N ALA A 221 -29.91 -13.03 22.77
CA ALA A 221 -30.56 -12.93 24.06
C ALA A 221 -30.49 -14.30 24.74
N ASN A 222 -29.71 -14.42 25.79
CA ASN A 222 -29.74 -15.55 26.70
C ASN A 222 -31.13 -15.60 27.34
N GLY A 223 -32.03 -16.42 26.79
CA GLY A 223 -33.23 -16.90 27.43
C GLY A 223 -32.83 -17.76 28.64
N ARG A 224 -33.08 -17.24 29.85
CA ARG A 224 -33.18 -18.10 31.03
C ARG A 224 -34.50 -18.85 30.99
N PRO A 225 -34.54 -20.15 31.18
CA PRO A 225 -35.75 -20.85 31.56
C PRO A 225 -36.00 -20.68 33.07
N ALA A 226 -37.26 -20.52 33.44
CA ALA A 226 -37.78 -20.52 34.80
C ALA A 226 -37.70 -21.91 35.46
#